data_84c021cc019236572d5081d75871d53b
#
_entry.id   84c021cc019236572d5081d75871d53b
#
_cell.length_a   1.000
_cell.length_b   1.000
_cell.length_c   1.000
_cell.angle_alpha   90.00
_cell.angle_beta   90.00
_cell.angle_gamma   90.00
#
_symmetry.space_group_name_H-M   'P 1'
#
loop_
_entity.id
_entity.type
_entity.pdbx_description
1 polymer ?
#
loop_
_entity_poly.entity_id
_entity_poly.type
_entity_poly.pdbx_seq_one_letter_code
_entity_poly.pdbx_strand_id
1 'polypeptide(L)'
;MIHPDKIGMEAKKREDENYKFRSFLKGHADEEELDKQFLRLHKELFADYDCNKCRNCCKMYKGSIPEEDVEKDAEYLGITVEQFIDFFLEKEACGIGYHTKHMPCDFLQEDGNCKLGDCKPDSCKKYPYTDQPERLCSLLGMLDTVAIC
;
A
#
# COMPACT_ATOMS: atom_id res chain seq x y z
N MET A 1 3.12 6.55 -18.74
CA MET A 1 2.66 5.82 -17.54
C MET A 1 2.44 4.37 -17.92
N ILE A 2 2.84 3.40 -17.08
CA ILE A 2 2.66 1.96 -17.34
C ILE A 2 1.22 1.60 -16.91
N HIS A 3 0.50 0.84 -17.75
CA HIS A 3 -0.84 0.37 -17.40
C HIS A 3 -0.76 -0.60 -16.20
N PRO A 4 -1.70 -0.53 -15.23
CA PRO A 4 -1.67 -1.36 -14.00
C PRO A 4 -1.44 -2.85 -14.26
N ASP A 5 -2.07 -3.43 -15.27
CA ASP A 5 -1.93 -4.86 -15.60
C ASP A 5 -0.52 -5.25 -16.07
N LYS A 6 0.32 -4.29 -16.42
CA LYS A 6 1.70 -4.51 -16.90
C LYS A 6 2.76 -4.21 -15.84
N ILE A 7 2.38 -3.59 -14.71
CA ILE A 7 3.33 -3.13 -13.69
C ILE A 7 4.18 -4.29 -13.19
N GLY A 8 3.59 -5.42 -12.79
CA GLY A 8 4.33 -6.56 -12.27
C GLY A 8 5.35 -7.13 -13.27
N MET A 9 4.99 -7.21 -14.54
CA MET A 9 5.90 -7.65 -15.60
C MET A 9 7.06 -6.66 -15.81
N GLU A 10 6.78 -5.37 -15.81
CA GLU A 10 7.83 -4.35 -15.98
C GLU A 10 8.74 -4.25 -14.75
N ALA A 11 8.20 -4.41 -13.53
CA ALA A 11 8.98 -4.51 -12.31
C ALA A 11 9.94 -5.71 -12.35
N LYS A 12 9.45 -6.87 -12.79
CA LYS A 12 10.28 -8.08 -12.93
C LYS A 12 11.42 -7.91 -13.92
N LYS A 13 11.20 -7.24 -15.05
CA LYS A 13 12.26 -6.95 -16.03
C LYS A 13 13.39 -6.09 -15.46
N ARG A 14 13.08 -5.24 -14.47
CA ARG A 14 14.01 -4.29 -13.84
C ARG A 14 14.46 -4.72 -12.45
N GLU A 15 14.15 -5.93 -12.04
CA GLU A 15 14.41 -6.41 -10.68
C GLU A 15 15.89 -6.25 -10.30
N ASP A 16 16.81 -6.73 -11.13
CA ASP A 16 18.25 -6.62 -10.89
C ASP A 16 18.73 -5.16 -10.83
N GLU A 17 18.20 -4.29 -11.70
CA GLU A 17 18.49 -2.87 -11.72
C GLU A 17 18.01 -2.20 -10.41
N ASN A 18 16.80 -2.51 -9.99
CA ASN A 18 16.21 -1.99 -8.76
C ASN A 18 17.01 -2.42 -7.52
N TYR A 19 17.45 -3.68 -7.43
CA TYR A 19 18.30 -4.13 -6.33
C TYR A 19 19.67 -3.44 -6.31
N LYS A 20 20.31 -3.26 -7.45
CA LYS A 20 21.57 -2.52 -7.57
C LYS A 20 21.40 -1.06 -7.16
N PHE A 21 20.34 -0.41 -7.63
CA PHE A 21 20.04 0.96 -7.28
C PHE A 21 19.74 1.14 -5.78
N ARG A 22 18.96 0.22 -5.19
CA ARG A 22 18.76 0.18 -3.74
C ARG A 22 20.09 0.09 -2.99
N SER A 23 20.98 -0.80 -3.41
CA SER A 23 22.28 -0.97 -2.76
C SER A 23 23.15 0.30 -2.86
N PHE A 24 23.11 0.95 -4.01
CA PHE A 24 23.76 2.25 -4.21
C PHE A 24 23.20 3.31 -3.27
N LEU A 25 21.89 3.47 -3.20
CA LEU A 25 21.25 4.45 -2.32
C LEU A 25 21.60 4.20 -0.84
N LYS A 26 21.58 2.94 -0.39
CA LYS A 26 21.94 2.57 0.99
C LYS A 26 23.36 2.99 1.38
N GLY A 27 24.29 3.03 0.44
CA GLY A 27 25.68 3.38 0.68
C GLY A 27 26.06 4.85 0.42
N HIS A 28 25.24 5.60 -0.31
CA HIS A 28 25.64 6.90 -0.85
C HIS A 28 24.60 8.02 -0.68
N ALA A 29 23.32 7.69 -0.45
CA ALA A 29 22.32 8.72 -0.38
C ALA A 29 22.33 9.45 0.98
N ASP A 30 22.12 10.77 0.91
CA ASP A 30 21.72 11.56 2.07
C ASP A 30 20.21 11.35 2.32
N GLU A 31 19.84 11.08 3.55
CA GLU A 31 18.48 10.68 3.91
C GLU A 31 17.46 11.82 3.69
N GLU A 32 17.82 13.04 4.10
CA GLU A 32 16.92 14.20 3.93
C GLU A 32 16.72 14.56 2.46
N GLU A 33 17.79 14.50 1.68
CA GLU A 33 17.72 14.79 0.25
C GLU A 33 16.93 13.72 -0.48
N LEU A 34 17.09 12.44 -0.10
CA LEU A 34 16.33 11.34 -0.66
C LEU A 34 14.83 11.50 -0.39
N ASP A 35 14.45 11.84 0.84
CA ASP A 35 13.05 12.10 1.21
C ASP A 35 12.45 13.26 0.41
N LYS A 36 13.20 14.36 0.24
CA LYS A 36 12.77 15.50 -0.60
C LYS A 36 12.55 15.10 -2.05
N GLN A 37 13.46 14.29 -2.62
CA GLN A 37 13.34 13.83 -3.99
C GLN A 37 12.13 12.89 -4.16
N PHE A 38 11.91 11.95 -3.25
CA PHE A 38 10.73 11.08 -3.26
C PHE A 38 9.43 11.89 -3.18
N LEU A 39 9.34 12.83 -2.26
CA LEU A 39 8.16 13.68 -2.11
C LEU A 39 7.90 14.53 -3.36
N ARG A 40 8.94 15.07 -3.98
CA ARG A 40 8.83 15.83 -5.24
C ARG A 40 8.31 14.96 -6.37
N LEU A 41 8.91 13.78 -6.56
CA LEU A 41 8.50 12.84 -7.59
C LEU A 41 7.09 12.29 -7.36
N HIS A 42 6.72 12.02 -6.10
CA HIS A 42 5.36 11.63 -5.76
C HIS A 42 4.35 12.69 -6.21
N LYS A 43 4.56 13.95 -5.82
CA LYS A 43 3.67 15.06 -6.22
C LYS A 43 3.56 15.22 -7.72
N GLU A 44 4.67 15.07 -8.44
CA GLU A 44 4.72 15.17 -9.90
C GLU A 44 3.97 14.01 -10.58
N LEU A 45 4.24 12.77 -10.16
CA LEU A 45 3.72 11.57 -10.81
C LEU A 45 2.26 11.26 -10.46
N PHE A 46 1.81 11.67 -9.27
CA PHE A 46 0.44 11.44 -8.80
C PHE A 46 -0.49 12.65 -8.92
N ALA A 47 -0.02 13.79 -9.48
CA ALA A 47 -0.82 15.01 -9.62
C ALA A 47 -2.18 14.76 -10.29
N ASP A 48 -2.19 13.98 -11.36
CA ASP A 48 -3.39 13.66 -12.15
C ASP A 48 -3.80 12.18 -12.04
N TYR A 49 -3.27 11.46 -11.04
CA TYR A 49 -3.49 10.02 -10.92
C TYR A 49 -4.69 9.71 -10.03
N ASP A 50 -5.68 9.03 -10.60
CA ASP A 50 -6.87 8.60 -9.89
C ASP A 50 -6.75 7.14 -9.43
N CYS A 51 -6.41 6.97 -8.14
CA CYS A 51 -6.33 5.65 -7.51
C CYS A 51 -7.66 4.88 -7.57
N ASN A 52 -8.81 5.58 -7.60
CA ASN A 52 -10.12 4.92 -7.68
C ASN A 52 -10.34 4.22 -9.01
N LYS A 53 -9.68 4.69 -10.08
CA LYS A 53 -9.71 4.03 -11.39
C LYS A 53 -8.71 2.88 -11.49
N CYS A 54 -7.59 2.93 -10.78
CA CYS A 54 -6.56 1.90 -10.82
C CYS A 54 -6.90 0.70 -9.92
N ARG A 55 -6.97 0.93 -8.62
CA ARG A 55 -7.24 -0.07 -7.57
C ARG A 55 -6.36 -1.32 -7.61
N ASN A 56 -5.18 -1.26 -8.23
CA ASN A 56 -4.31 -2.42 -8.32
C ASN A 56 -3.83 -2.91 -6.94
N CYS A 57 -3.54 -1.98 -6.02
CA CYS A 57 -3.22 -2.33 -4.63
C CYS A 57 -4.36 -3.10 -3.94
N CYS A 58 -5.62 -2.72 -4.14
CA CYS A 58 -6.77 -3.45 -3.57
C CYS A 58 -6.95 -4.84 -4.18
N LYS A 59 -6.36 -5.12 -5.35
CA LYS A 59 -6.41 -6.42 -6.01
C LYS A 59 -5.23 -7.32 -5.67
N MET A 60 -4.07 -6.74 -5.38
CA MET A 60 -2.79 -7.43 -5.32
C MET A 60 -2.08 -7.34 -3.97
N TYR A 61 -2.63 -6.61 -3.00
CA TYR A 61 -2.01 -6.38 -1.69
C TYR A 61 -3.04 -6.53 -0.58
N LYS A 62 -2.66 -7.20 0.50
CA LYS A 62 -3.47 -7.29 1.73
C LYS A 62 -3.24 -6.03 2.57
N GLY A 63 -4.29 -5.23 2.76
CA GLY A 63 -4.21 -4.02 3.58
C GLY A 63 -4.03 -4.35 5.06
N SER A 64 -3.16 -3.61 5.74
CA SER A 64 -3.00 -3.71 7.19
C SER A 64 -4.10 -2.90 7.90
N ILE A 65 -4.71 -3.50 8.91
CA ILE A 65 -5.73 -2.88 9.77
C ILE A 65 -5.22 -2.90 11.20
N PRO A 66 -4.91 -1.74 11.79
CA PRO A 66 -4.49 -1.63 13.17
C PRO A 66 -5.57 -2.16 14.13
N GLU A 67 -5.15 -2.71 15.27
CA GLU A 67 -6.09 -3.27 16.26
C GLU A 67 -7.08 -2.20 16.79
N GLU A 68 -6.61 -0.96 16.92
CA GLU A 68 -7.41 0.19 17.33
C GLU A 68 -8.48 0.63 16.31
N ASP A 69 -8.35 0.25 15.04
CA ASP A 69 -9.34 0.57 14.00
C ASP A 69 -10.46 -0.48 13.89
N VAL A 70 -10.27 -1.67 14.42
CA VAL A 70 -11.19 -2.82 14.26
C VAL A 70 -12.60 -2.52 14.77
N GLU A 71 -12.73 -1.93 15.95
CA GLU A 71 -14.02 -1.59 16.54
C GLU A 71 -14.78 -0.56 15.70
N LYS A 72 -14.09 0.51 15.31
CA LYS A 72 -14.63 1.57 14.45
C LYS A 72 -15.08 1.04 13.09
N ASP A 73 -14.28 0.18 12.47
CA ASP A 73 -14.57 -0.39 11.15
C ASP A 73 -15.76 -1.36 11.21
N ALA A 74 -15.87 -2.16 12.28
CA ALA A 74 -17.01 -3.04 12.53
C ALA A 74 -18.31 -2.23 12.72
N GLU A 75 -18.26 -1.18 13.54
CA GLU A 75 -19.38 -0.27 13.77
C GLU A 75 -19.85 0.39 12.47
N TYR A 76 -18.89 0.88 11.66
CA TYR A 76 -19.17 1.50 10.37
C TYR A 76 -19.91 0.55 9.42
N LEU A 77 -19.56 -0.74 9.44
CA LEU A 77 -20.25 -1.77 8.64
C LEU A 77 -21.54 -2.30 9.26
N GLY A 78 -21.85 -1.92 10.50
CA GLY A 78 -23.04 -2.38 11.21
C GLY A 78 -23.00 -3.86 11.63
N ILE A 79 -21.80 -4.39 11.93
CA ILE A 79 -21.59 -5.76 12.37
C ILE A 79 -20.81 -5.80 13.68
N THR A 80 -20.75 -6.96 14.35
CA THR A 80 -19.96 -7.08 15.58
C THR A 80 -18.45 -7.17 15.26
N VAL A 81 -17.63 -6.85 16.25
CA VAL A 81 -16.16 -6.96 16.16
C VAL A 81 -15.75 -8.39 15.82
N GLU A 82 -16.37 -9.39 16.44
CA GLU A 82 -16.12 -10.80 16.18
C GLU A 82 -16.45 -11.17 14.72
N GLN A 83 -17.58 -10.69 14.21
CA GLN A 83 -17.96 -10.92 12.81
C GLN A 83 -17.00 -10.23 11.84
N PHE A 84 -16.55 -9.01 12.17
CA PHE A 84 -15.60 -8.28 11.34
C PHE A 84 -14.27 -9.02 11.24
N ILE A 85 -13.73 -9.46 12.39
CA ILE A 85 -12.49 -10.24 12.42
C ILE A 85 -12.66 -11.57 11.67
N ASP A 86 -13.71 -12.32 11.97
CA ASP A 86 -13.91 -13.66 11.42
C ASP A 86 -14.10 -13.64 9.88
N PHE A 87 -14.82 -12.68 9.35
CA PHE A 87 -15.11 -12.62 7.92
C PHE A 87 -13.99 -11.99 7.09
N PHE A 88 -13.35 -10.94 7.62
CA PHE A 88 -12.52 -10.06 6.79
C PHE A 88 -11.04 -10.01 7.19
N LEU A 89 -10.68 -10.44 8.39
CA LEU A 89 -9.36 -10.21 8.92
C LEU A 89 -8.63 -11.51 9.26
N GLU A 90 -7.32 -11.42 9.12
CA GLU A 90 -6.36 -12.44 9.50
C GLU A 90 -5.30 -11.79 10.40
N LYS A 91 -4.99 -12.39 11.55
CA LYS A 91 -4.03 -11.82 12.49
C LYS A 91 -2.62 -11.88 11.92
N GLU A 92 -1.86 -10.80 12.06
CA GLU A 92 -0.45 -10.80 11.65
C GLU A 92 0.38 -11.75 12.52
N ALA A 93 1.19 -12.59 11.87
CA ALA A 93 1.97 -13.63 12.57
C ALA A 93 3.06 -13.06 13.49
N CYS A 94 3.62 -11.90 13.17
CA CYS A 94 4.72 -11.25 13.87
C CYS A 94 4.44 -9.80 14.26
N GLY A 95 3.20 -9.32 14.10
CA GLY A 95 2.81 -7.92 14.27
C GLY A 95 1.69 -7.73 15.27
N ILE A 96 1.40 -6.45 15.53
CA ILE A 96 0.24 -6.00 16.27
C ILE A 96 -0.80 -5.55 15.24
N GLY A 97 -1.94 -6.24 15.18
CA GLY A 97 -3.02 -5.91 14.26
C GLY A 97 -3.37 -7.04 13.31
N TYR A 98 -4.00 -6.67 12.23
CA TYR A 98 -4.57 -7.58 11.25
C TYR A 98 -4.23 -7.15 9.84
N HIS A 99 -4.37 -8.07 8.89
CA HIS A 99 -4.47 -7.75 7.47
C HIS A 99 -5.76 -8.32 6.88
N THR A 100 -6.18 -7.79 5.74
CA THR A 100 -7.37 -8.28 5.04
C THR A 100 -7.17 -9.72 4.60
N LYS A 101 -8.22 -10.53 4.72
CA LYS A 101 -8.16 -11.98 4.56
C LYS A 101 -8.00 -12.40 3.09
N HIS A 102 -8.71 -11.76 2.19
CA HIS A 102 -8.80 -12.16 0.80
C HIS A 102 -8.15 -11.17 -0.19
N MET A 103 -7.84 -11.68 -1.36
CA MET A 103 -7.45 -10.90 -2.55
C MET A 103 -8.26 -11.36 -3.76
N PRO A 104 -8.90 -10.44 -4.47
CA PRO A 104 -9.03 -9.00 -4.19
C PRO A 104 -9.60 -8.70 -2.82
N CYS A 105 -9.30 -7.51 -2.27
CA CYS A 105 -9.76 -7.04 -0.98
C CYS A 105 -11.30 -7.04 -0.91
N ASP A 106 -11.87 -7.60 0.18
CA ASP A 106 -13.32 -7.70 0.40
C ASP A 106 -14.03 -6.34 0.47
N PHE A 107 -13.28 -5.28 0.74
CA PHE A 107 -13.80 -3.91 0.81
C PHE A 107 -13.74 -3.18 -0.53
N LEU A 108 -13.20 -3.77 -1.59
CA LEU A 108 -13.22 -3.19 -2.93
C LEU A 108 -14.60 -3.34 -3.55
N GLN A 109 -15.25 -2.22 -3.88
CA GLN A 109 -16.54 -2.18 -4.56
C GLN A 109 -16.36 -2.15 -6.08
N GLU A 110 -17.42 -2.46 -6.83
CA GLU A 110 -17.42 -2.47 -8.29
C GLU A 110 -17.11 -1.10 -8.91
N ASP A 111 -17.51 -0.02 -8.23
CA ASP A 111 -17.21 1.37 -8.64
C ASP A 111 -15.78 1.81 -8.32
N GLY A 112 -14.96 0.93 -7.73
CA GLY A 112 -13.60 1.20 -7.33
C GLY A 112 -13.45 1.88 -5.96
N ASN A 113 -14.54 2.17 -5.24
CA ASN A 113 -14.48 2.73 -3.89
C ASN A 113 -14.23 1.66 -2.84
N CYS A 114 -13.72 2.09 -1.67
CA CYS A 114 -13.58 1.24 -0.52
C CYS A 114 -14.89 1.20 0.26
N LYS A 115 -15.39 0.00 0.60
CA LYS A 115 -16.61 -0.18 1.41
C LYS A 115 -16.49 0.43 2.81
N LEU A 116 -15.27 0.58 3.34
CA LEU A 116 -15.01 1.25 4.62
C LEU A 116 -15.12 2.78 4.54
N GLY A 117 -15.28 3.37 3.34
CA GLY A 117 -15.47 4.80 3.20
C GLY A 117 -14.41 5.64 3.91
N ASP A 118 -14.82 6.53 4.80
CA ASP A 118 -13.93 7.39 5.57
C ASP A 118 -13.11 6.61 6.62
N CYS A 119 -13.58 5.43 7.02
CA CYS A 119 -12.87 4.50 7.93
C CYS A 119 -11.74 3.73 7.23
N LYS A 120 -11.56 3.90 5.89
CA LYS A 120 -10.44 3.26 5.17
C LYS A 120 -9.13 3.42 5.94
N PRO A 121 -8.38 2.31 6.22
CA PRO A 121 -7.16 2.36 7.01
C PRO A 121 -6.11 3.32 6.43
N ASP A 122 -5.36 3.98 7.29
CA ASP A 122 -4.28 4.90 6.90
C ASP A 122 -3.21 4.20 6.05
N SER A 123 -2.91 2.95 6.34
CA SER A 123 -2.03 2.11 5.52
C SER A 123 -2.48 2.06 4.06
N CYS A 124 -3.79 1.93 3.82
CA CYS A 124 -4.35 1.92 2.47
C CYS A 124 -4.45 3.32 1.85
N LYS A 125 -4.65 4.37 2.66
CA LYS A 125 -4.69 5.77 2.17
C LYS A 125 -3.32 6.25 1.72
N LYS A 126 -2.26 5.86 2.45
CA LYS A 126 -0.88 6.29 2.22
C LYS A 126 -0.12 5.42 1.19
N TYR A 127 -0.67 4.27 0.80
CA TYR A 127 -0.05 3.41 -0.19
C TYR A 127 0.16 4.15 -1.53
N PRO A 128 1.31 4.10 -2.19
CA PRO A 128 2.49 3.25 -1.94
C PRO A 128 3.56 3.87 -1.01
N TYR A 129 3.23 4.77 -0.13
CA TYR A 129 4.08 5.42 0.87
C TYR A 129 5.23 6.27 0.32
N THR A 130 5.25 6.57 -0.95
CA THR A 130 6.36 7.31 -1.59
C THR A 130 6.41 8.79 -1.20
N ASP A 131 5.39 9.32 -0.54
CA ASP A 131 5.32 10.65 0.06
C ASP A 131 5.67 10.68 1.56
N GLN A 132 5.91 9.50 2.16
CA GLN A 132 6.25 9.41 3.58
C GLN A 132 7.76 9.60 3.79
N PRO A 133 8.20 10.08 4.97
CA PRO A 133 9.63 10.18 5.30
C PRO A 133 10.30 8.81 5.51
N GLU A 134 11.59 8.83 5.80
CA GLU A 134 12.41 7.64 6.10
C GLU A 134 12.51 6.67 4.92
N ARG A 135 12.63 7.22 3.71
CA ARG A 135 12.69 6.40 2.49
C ARG A 135 13.90 5.47 2.46
N LEU A 136 15.04 5.92 3.00
CA LEU A 136 16.25 5.12 3.04
C LEU A 136 16.05 3.80 3.83
N CYS A 137 15.30 3.83 4.93
CA CYS A 137 14.97 2.64 5.72
C CYS A 137 13.99 1.72 5.00
N SER A 138 13.03 2.28 4.26
CA SER A 138 11.93 1.54 3.60
C SER A 138 12.25 1.00 2.20
N LEU A 139 13.45 1.26 1.66
CA LEU A 139 13.81 0.87 0.28
C LEU A 139 13.62 -0.62 -0.05
N LEU A 140 13.76 -1.52 0.93
CA LEU A 140 13.52 -2.94 0.68
C LEU A 140 12.04 -3.23 0.42
N GLY A 141 11.14 -2.73 1.27
CA GLY A 141 9.70 -2.88 1.08
C GLY A 141 9.19 -2.19 -0.19
N MET A 142 9.88 -1.14 -0.67
CA MET A 142 9.54 -0.50 -1.93
C MET A 142 9.79 -1.39 -3.15
N LEU A 143 10.73 -2.36 -3.08
CA LEU A 143 10.93 -3.33 -4.16
C LEU A 143 9.71 -4.25 -4.33
N ASP A 144 9.03 -4.58 -3.23
CA ASP A 144 7.78 -5.35 -3.28
C ASP A 144 6.63 -4.46 -3.81
N THR A 145 6.61 -3.20 -3.38
CA THR A 145 5.58 -2.23 -3.77
C THR A 145 5.61 -1.92 -5.26
N VAL A 146 6.80 -1.81 -5.87
CA VAL A 146 6.96 -1.47 -7.30
C VAL A 146 6.36 -2.51 -8.25
N ALA A 147 6.09 -3.72 -7.79
CA ALA A 147 5.39 -4.74 -8.57
C ALA A 147 3.86 -4.53 -8.60
N ILE A 148 3.35 -3.62 -7.76
CA ILE A 148 1.91 -3.38 -7.58
C ILE A 148 1.51 -1.98 -8.01
N CYS A 149 2.40 -1.00 -7.73
CA CYS A 149 2.12 0.42 -8.00
C CYS A 149 3.29 1.14 -8.66
#